data_e27e96bcb23b3ae8cb1b2cf957147cf1
#
_entry.id   e27e96bcb23b3ae8cb1b2cf957147cf1
#
_cell.length_a   1.000
_cell.length_b   1.000
_cell.length_c   1.000
_cell.angle_alpha   90.00
_cell.angle_beta   90.00
_cell.angle_gamma   90.00
#
_symmetry.space_group_name_H-M   'P 1'
#
loop_
_entity.id
_entity.type
_entity.pdbx_description
1 polymer ?
#
loop_
_entity_poly.entity_id
_entity_poly.type
_entity_poly.pdbx_seq_one_letter_code
_entity_poly.pdbx_strand_id
1 'polypeptide(L)'
;MPEVRTINVDVRPYKPIVFDADKVFLEGDAVGADKIQMTLTQENEYLYAALLDLKPGVLKIPVEFEGEINYISPESGDDVALSADKIDTLSVVMRQKGAAVGWKITETGEHRVVVDMQAKTVSVYPPSKQLEPLTLEWKYNADVAEDIITTTVTNLWLHGNINGWGTPVDGSFTPSLADPQVLVHKGTPISGSQIKFLIANISGKANNTYCFSPALLNGLRQQKTLTYGVSQAITGGADGEQRNSYFNVPSSTLVVLDLRNKKIVAYK
;
A
#
# COMPACT_ATOMS: atom_id res chain seq x y z
N MET A 1 59.72 33.48 16.04
CA MET A 1 58.58 33.07 16.88
C MET A 1 57.60 32.38 15.96
N PRO A 2 57.12 31.20 16.27
CA PRO A 2 56.10 30.58 15.43
C PRO A 2 54.80 31.37 15.51
N GLU A 3 54.19 31.60 14.37
CA GLU A 3 52.92 32.29 14.22
C GLU A 3 51.78 31.46 14.84
N VAL A 4 51.11 31.98 15.88
CA VAL A 4 49.96 31.33 16.48
C VAL A 4 48.74 31.58 15.56
N ARG A 5 48.29 30.56 14.88
CA ARG A 5 47.05 30.62 14.12
C ARG A 5 45.88 30.20 15.02
N THR A 6 44.94 31.10 15.25
CA THR A 6 43.69 30.79 15.93
C THR A 6 42.73 30.15 14.92
N ILE A 7 42.34 28.90 15.13
CA ILE A 7 41.28 28.22 14.38
C ILE A 7 40.01 28.39 15.20
N ASN A 8 39.06 29.15 14.66
CA ASN A 8 37.69 29.19 15.19
C ASN A 8 36.95 27.96 14.73
N VAL A 9 36.71 27.02 15.65
CA VAL A 9 35.89 25.84 15.40
C VAL A 9 34.48 26.16 15.90
N ASP A 10 33.55 26.30 14.95
CA ASP A 10 32.13 26.41 15.26
C ASP A 10 31.59 24.99 15.59
N VAL A 11 31.59 24.66 16.89
CA VAL A 11 31.07 23.37 17.36
C VAL A 11 29.56 23.47 17.48
N ARG A 12 28.86 23.11 16.41
CA ARG A 12 27.40 22.92 16.48
C ARG A 12 27.11 21.54 17.09
N PRO A 13 26.09 21.44 17.96
CA PRO A 13 25.68 20.13 18.46
C PRO A 13 25.29 19.24 17.25
N TYR A 14 25.86 18.06 17.19
CA TYR A 14 25.49 17.06 16.18
C TYR A 14 24.03 16.67 16.38
N LYS A 15 23.18 17.05 15.42
CA LYS A 15 21.79 16.58 15.34
C LYS A 15 21.77 15.38 14.40
N PRO A 16 21.54 14.16 14.91
CA PRO A 16 21.48 12.99 14.00
C PRO A 16 20.33 13.17 13.02
N ILE A 17 20.57 12.78 11.78
CA ILE A 17 19.51 12.71 10.77
C ILE A 17 18.65 11.50 11.09
N VAL A 18 17.40 11.72 11.45
CA VAL A 18 16.43 10.64 11.69
C VAL A 18 15.75 10.22 10.40
N PHE A 19 15.35 8.96 10.32
CA PHE A 19 14.59 8.43 9.19
C PHE A 19 13.09 8.55 9.51
N ASP A 20 12.60 9.79 9.50
CA ASP A 20 11.22 10.17 9.79
C ASP A 20 10.80 11.32 8.85
N ALA A 21 9.50 11.54 8.71
CA ALA A 21 8.97 12.52 7.78
C ALA A 21 7.63 13.10 8.22
N ASP A 22 7.50 14.42 8.14
CA ASP A 22 6.20 15.12 8.10
C ASP A 22 5.63 15.08 6.69
N LYS A 23 6.49 15.26 5.68
CA LYS A 23 6.16 15.21 4.25
C LYS A 23 7.29 14.62 3.44
N VAL A 24 6.94 13.87 2.41
CA VAL A 24 7.86 13.33 1.42
C VAL A 24 7.48 13.87 0.05
N PHE A 25 8.48 14.21 -0.76
CA PHE A 25 8.26 14.78 -2.08
C PHE A 25 9.10 14.08 -3.15
N LEU A 26 8.74 14.34 -4.40
CA LEU A 26 9.52 14.00 -5.59
C LEU A 26 9.93 15.29 -6.29
N GLU A 27 11.18 15.38 -6.72
CA GLU A 27 11.72 16.51 -7.48
C GLU A 27 12.83 16.07 -8.44
N GLY A 28 13.32 17.00 -9.23
CA GLY A 28 14.42 16.80 -10.17
C GLY A 28 13.97 16.73 -11.62
N ASP A 29 14.94 16.53 -12.54
CA ASP A 29 14.68 16.59 -13.98
C ASP A 29 13.65 15.57 -14.44
N ALA A 30 13.56 14.42 -13.75
CA ALA A 30 12.58 13.38 -14.06
C ALA A 30 11.14 13.80 -13.78
N VAL A 31 10.92 14.67 -12.79
CA VAL A 31 9.60 15.17 -12.38
C VAL A 31 9.20 16.41 -13.18
N GLY A 32 10.14 17.32 -13.40
CA GLY A 32 9.92 18.60 -14.05
C GLY A 32 10.20 19.79 -13.15
N ALA A 33 9.51 20.91 -13.36
CA ALA A 33 9.79 22.17 -12.64
C ALA A 33 9.28 22.18 -11.20
N ASP A 34 8.17 21.48 -10.93
CA ASP A 34 7.50 21.55 -9.64
C ASP A 34 7.84 20.34 -8.76
N LYS A 35 7.97 20.59 -7.47
CA LYS A 35 8.09 19.54 -6.45
C LYS A 35 6.72 18.95 -6.18
N ILE A 36 6.58 17.63 -6.28
CA ILE A 36 5.33 16.89 -6.09
C ILE A 36 5.34 16.23 -4.72
N GLN A 37 4.32 16.49 -3.90
CA GLN A 37 4.16 15.81 -2.62
C GLN A 37 3.62 14.40 -2.82
N MET A 38 4.29 13.42 -2.21
CA MET A 38 3.81 12.04 -2.14
C MET A 38 2.67 11.91 -1.15
N THR A 39 1.77 10.97 -1.39
CA THR A 39 0.66 10.66 -0.50
C THR A 39 1.10 9.66 0.56
N LEU A 40 0.90 9.99 1.83
CA LEU A 40 0.95 9.01 2.90
C LEU A 40 -0.20 8.02 2.72
N THR A 41 0.08 6.73 2.66
CA THR A 41 -0.98 5.72 2.47
C THR A 41 -1.85 5.58 3.72
N GLN A 42 -3.04 5.01 3.58
CA GLN A 42 -3.97 4.89 4.71
C GLN A 42 -3.69 3.66 5.57
N GLU A 43 -3.08 2.65 4.98
CA GLU A 43 -2.79 1.37 5.62
C GLU A 43 -1.52 1.37 6.49
N ASN A 44 -0.62 2.33 6.28
CA ASN A 44 0.66 2.35 6.98
C ASN A 44 1.17 3.79 7.11
N GLU A 45 1.40 4.24 8.34
CA GLU A 45 1.90 5.58 8.67
C GLU A 45 3.36 5.85 8.26
N TYR A 46 4.07 4.83 7.74
CA TYR A 46 5.44 4.94 7.25
C TYR A 46 5.56 4.77 5.74
N LEU A 47 4.44 4.59 5.02
CA LEU A 47 4.44 4.26 3.61
C LEU A 47 3.90 5.41 2.77
N TYR A 48 4.76 6.00 1.95
CA TYR A 48 4.41 7.06 1.02
C TYR A 48 4.41 6.54 -0.41
N ALA A 49 3.46 6.98 -1.22
CA ALA A 49 3.36 6.57 -2.61
C ALA A 49 2.98 7.74 -3.53
N ALA A 50 3.41 7.64 -4.77
CA ALA A 50 2.99 8.51 -5.86
C ALA A 50 2.87 7.70 -7.15
N LEU A 51 1.89 8.05 -7.98
CA LEU A 51 1.71 7.54 -9.33
C LEU A 51 1.68 8.77 -10.24
N LEU A 52 2.67 8.87 -11.15
CA LEU A 52 2.85 10.07 -11.95
C LEU A 52 3.67 9.78 -13.22
N ASP A 53 3.50 10.63 -14.23
CA ASP A 53 4.33 10.59 -15.43
C ASP A 53 5.73 11.12 -15.10
N LEU A 54 6.74 10.29 -15.30
CA LEU A 54 8.14 10.67 -15.26
C LEU A 54 8.74 10.68 -16.68
N LYS A 55 9.87 11.39 -16.83
CA LYS A 55 10.67 11.42 -18.06
C LYS A 55 12.14 11.09 -17.73
N PRO A 56 12.97 10.75 -18.73
CA PRO A 56 14.39 10.55 -18.50
C PRO A 56 15.03 11.73 -17.79
N GLY A 57 15.74 11.44 -16.70
CA GLY A 57 16.32 12.45 -15.81
C GLY A 57 16.57 11.91 -14.42
N VAL A 58 17.04 12.76 -13.53
CA VAL A 58 17.30 12.41 -12.13
C VAL A 58 16.04 12.66 -11.30
N LEU A 59 15.61 11.64 -10.57
CA LEU A 59 14.57 11.70 -9.53
C LEU A 59 15.25 11.82 -8.17
N LYS A 60 14.86 12.80 -7.37
CA LYS A 60 15.28 12.99 -5.97
C LYS A 60 14.06 12.98 -5.05
N ILE A 61 14.27 12.56 -3.80
CA ILE A 61 13.21 12.42 -2.81
C ILE A 61 13.54 13.27 -1.57
N PRO A 62 13.17 14.56 -1.57
CA PRO A 62 13.28 15.41 -0.38
C PRO A 62 12.23 15.03 0.67
N VAL A 63 12.66 15.09 1.93
CA VAL A 63 11.88 14.78 3.12
C VAL A 63 11.90 16.00 4.02
N GLU A 64 10.74 16.48 4.40
CA GLU A 64 10.57 17.51 5.43
C GLU A 64 10.25 16.85 6.76
N PHE A 65 11.04 17.15 7.76
CA PHE A 65 10.83 16.70 9.14
C PHE A 65 11.25 17.79 10.13
N GLU A 66 10.35 18.21 11.02
CA GLU A 66 10.56 19.29 12.00
C GLU A 66 11.10 20.61 11.36
N GLY A 67 10.67 20.92 10.14
CA GLY A 67 11.11 22.11 9.39
C GLY A 67 12.48 22.01 8.72
N GLU A 68 13.17 20.87 8.86
CA GLU A 68 14.42 20.59 8.16
C GLU A 68 14.15 19.76 6.89
N ILE A 69 14.96 20.00 5.84
CA ILE A 69 14.86 19.25 4.59
C ILE A 69 16.11 18.40 4.43
N ASN A 70 15.89 17.10 4.43
CA ASN A 70 16.87 16.08 4.07
C ASN A 70 16.41 15.31 2.84
N TYR A 71 17.20 14.37 2.37
CA TYR A 71 16.91 13.61 1.16
C TYR A 71 17.07 12.12 1.41
N ILE A 72 16.06 11.35 1.02
CA ILE A 72 16.24 9.91 0.82
C ILE A 72 17.11 9.73 -0.42
N SER A 73 18.16 8.93 -0.30
CA SER A 73 19.16 8.75 -1.35
C SER A 73 19.63 7.30 -1.40
N PRO A 74 20.10 6.82 -2.57
CA PRO A 74 20.77 5.53 -2.65
C PRO A 74 21.95 5.43 -1.68
N GLU A 75 22.20 4.23 -1.17
CA GLU A 75 23.36 3.97 -0.29
C GLU A 75 24.70 4.20 -1.00
N SER A 76 24.78 3.97 -2.31
CA SER A 76 26.00 4.06 -3.12
C SER A 76 26.72 5.42 -3.06
N GLY A 77 25.99 6.50 -2.76
CA GLY A 77 26.57 7.85 -2.79
C GLY A 77 26.61 8.49 -4.18
N ASP A 78 26.16 7.78 -5.21
CA ASP A 78 26.03 8.25 -6.60
C ASP A 78 24.60 8.01 -7.10
N ASP A 79 24.21 8.72 -8.17
CA ASP A 79 22.93 8.49 -8.84
C ASP A 79 22.87 7.06 -9.41
N VAL A 80 21.81 6.33 -9.04
CA VAL A 80 21.59 4.94 -9.46
C VAL A 80 20.66 4.88 -10.66
N ALA A 81 21.07 4.21 -11.73
CA ALA A 81 20.21 3.96 -12.88
C ALA A 81 19.14 2.90 -12.52
N LEU A 82 17.88 3.22 -12.83
CA LEU A 82 16.75 2.28 -12.69
C LEU A 82 16.50 1.55 -13.99
N SER A 83 15.96 0.36 -13.88
CA SER A 83 15.60 -0.47 -15.02
C SER A 83 14.24 -0.05 -15.58
N ALA A 84 14.10 -0.06 -16.91
CA ALA A 84 12.85 0.14 -17.62
C ALA A 84 11.96 -1.12 -17.67
N ASP A 85 12.49 -2.29 -17.33
CA ASP A 85 11.83 -3.58 -17.54
C ASP A 85 11.64 -4.42 -16.27
N LYS A 86 12.06 -3.93 -15.11
CA LYS A 86 11.86 -4.56 -13.80
C LYS A 86 11.55 -3.55 -12.72
N ILE A 87 10.97 -4.03 -11.64
CA ILE A 87 10.77 -3.26 -10.42
C ILE A 87 12.11 -3.20 -9.67
N ASP A 88 12.57 -2.00 -9.37
CA ASP A 88 13.74 -1.78 -8.52
C ASP A 88 13.28 -1.44 -7.10
N THR A 89 13.66 -2.28 -6.13
CA THR A 89 13.50 -2.00 -4.68
C THR A 89 14.88 -1.88 -4.07
N LEU A 90 15.19 -0.70 -3.56
CA LEU A 90 16.54 -0.31 -3.17
C LEU A 90 16.57 0.14 -1.71
N SER A 91 17.58 -0.31 -0.97
CA SER A 91 17.90 0.24 0.35
C SER A 91 18.38 1.68 0.24
N VAL A 92 18.01 2.49 1.21
CA VAL A 92 18.25 3.93 1.17
C VAL A 92 18.78 4.48 2.50
N VAL A 93 19.41 5.63 2.39
CA VAL A 93 19.92 6.41 3.52
C VAL A 93 19.38 7.83 3.47
N MET A 94 19.34 8.49 4.62
CA MET A 94 19.01 9.90 4.70
C MET A 94 20.28 10.74 4.56
N ARG A 95 20.28 11.75 3.66
CA ARG A 95 21.40 12.66 3.40
C ARG A 95 20.97 14.11 3.51
N GLN A 96 21.91 14.98 3.87
CA GLN A 96 21.72 16.43 3.77
C GLN A 96 21.63 16.88 2.31
N LYS A 97 21.00 18.01 2.05
CA LYS A 97 20.78 18.56 0.69
C LYS A 97 22.05 18.60 -0.18
N GLY A 98 23.19 19.01 0.38
CA GLY A 98 24.45 19.13 -0.36
C GLY A 98 25.10 17.78 -0.77
N ALA A 99 24.66 16.68 -0.16
CA ALA A 99 25.12 15.32 -0.46
C ALA A 99 24.03 14.44 -1.09
N ALA A 100 22.90 15.04 -1.48
CA ALA A 100 21.77 14.33 -2.04
C ALA A 100 22.08 13.80 -3.44
N VAL A 101 21.90 12.50 -3.62
CA VAL A 101 21.93 11.78 -4.89
C VAL A 101 20.57 11.14 -5.13
N GLY A 102 20.28 10.73 -6.36
CA GLY A 102 18.95 10.27 -6.75
C GLY A 102 18.97 9.02 -7.61
N TRP A 103 17.92 8.86 -8.37
CA TRP A 103 17.71 7.73 -9.27
C TRP A 103 17.55 8.25 -10.70
N LYS A 104 18.24 7.63 -11.65
CA LYS A 104 18.12 7.95 -13.07
C LYS A 104 16.96 7.18 -13.66
N ILE A 105 15.88 7.89 -13.97
CA ILE A 105 14.77 7.40 -14.79
C ILE A 105 15.25 7.35 -16.23
N THR A 106 14.99 6.26 -16.93
CA THR A 106 15.48 5.99 -18.27
C THR A 106 14.41 6.04 -19.36
N GLU A 107 13.14 6.01 -18.98
CA GLU A 107 12.01 6.02 -19.90
C GLU A 107 10.93 7.03 -19.49
N THR A 108 10.08 7.41 -20.45
CA THR A 108 8.92 8.27 -20.22
C THR A 108 7.69 7.42 -19.97
N GLY A 109 6.85 7.84 -19.04
CA GLY A 109 5.53 7.27 -18.78
C GLY A 109 5.17 7.23 -17.30
N GLU A 110 4.03 6.62 -17.01
CA GLU A 110 3.53 6.52 -15.65
C GLU A 110 4.39 5.58 -14.81
N HIS A 111 4.97 6.12 -13.77
CA HIS A 111 5.75 5.39 -12.76
C HIS A 111 5.04 5.41 -11.41
N ARG A 112 5.14 4.31 -10.69
CA ARG A 112 4.77 4.27 -9.27
C ARG A 112 6.03 4.31 -8.43
N VAL A 113 6.10 5.28 -7.53
CA VAL A 113 7.20 5.43 -6.57
C VAL A 113 6.65 5.17 -5.19
N VAL A 114 7.24 4.23 -4.46
CA VAL A 114 6.85 3.85 -3.10
C VAL A 114 8.05 4.01 -2.17
N VAL A 115 7.88 4.76 -1.10
CA VAL A 115 8.87 4.97 -0.04
C VAL A 115 8.37 4.34 1.24
N ASP A 116 9.09 3.34 1.72
CA ASP A 116 8.84 2.73 3.04
C ASP A 116 9.90 3.26 4.03
N MET A 117 9.46 4.18 4.91
CA MET A 117 10.33 4.82 5.90
C MET A 117 10.76 3.82 6.99
N GLN A 118 9.93 2.83 7.31
CA GLN A 118 10.24 1.83 8.32
C GLN A 118 11.22 0.78 7.78
N ALA A 119 10.98 0.26 6.57
CA ALA A 119 11.89 -0.68 5.92
C ALA A 119 13.14 0.00 5.35
N LYS A 120 13.13 1.35 5.23
CA LYS A 120 14.19 2.16 4.61
C LYS A 120 14.44 1.72 3.17
N THR A 121 13.37 1.63 2.39
CA THR A 121 13.43 1.25 0.99
C THR A 121 12.68 2.21 0.09
N VAL A 122 13.13 2.31 -1.15
CA VAL A 122 12.40 2.94 -2.25
C VAL A 122 12.16 1.89 -3.32
N SER A 123 10.91 1.74 -3.74
CA SER A 123 10.52 0.90 -4.87
C SER A 123 10.03 1.78 -6.02
N VAL A 124 10.57 1.56 -7.21
CA VAL A 124 10.13 2.25 -8.42
C VAL A 124 9.64 1.22 -9.44
N TYR A 125 8.40 1.39 -9.84
CA TYR A 125 7.70 0.56 -10.80
C TYR A 125 7.66 1.31 -12.13
N PRO A 126 8.37 0.84 -13.16
CA PRO A 126 8.35 1.46 -14.48
C PRO A 126 7.01 1.23 -15.19
N PRO A 127 6.71 1.96 -16.28
CA PRO A 127 5.46 1.83 -17.03
C PRO A 127 5.13 0.40 -17.46
N SER A 128 6.16 -0.38 -17.80
CA SER A 128 6.03 -1.78 -18.23
C SER A 128 5.71 -2.76 -17.09
N LYS A 129 5.78 -2.34 -15.81
CA LYS A 129 5.65 -3.18 -14.61
C LYS A 129 4.72 -2.56 -13.56
N GLN A 130 3.69 -1.84 -14.00
CA GLN A 130 2.71 -1.30 -13.06
C GLN A 130 1.98 -2.42 -12.30
N LEU A 131 1.62 -2.10 -11.06
CA LEU A 131 0.74 -2.96 -10.26
C LEU A 131 -0.70 -2.69 -10.65
N GLU A 132 -1.44 -3.77 -10.93
CA GLU A 132 -2.85 -3.71 -11.30
C GLU A 132 -3.73 -4.22 -10.16
N PRO A 133 -4.96 -3.72 -10.04
CA PRO A 133 -5.97 -4.31 -9.16
C PRO A 133 -6.18 -5.80 -9.48
N LEU A 134 -6.57 -6.55 -8.46
CA LEU A 134 -6.89 -7.97 -8.65
C LEU A 134 -8.11 -8.11 -9.56
N THR A 135 -7.96 -8.84 -10.66
CA THR A 135 -9.07 -9.23 -11.54
C THR A 135 -9.29 -10.73 -11.44
N LEU A 136 -10.53 -11.13 -11.19
CA LEU A 136 -10.93 -12.52 -10.98
C LEU A 136 -12.04 -12.91 -11.95
N GLU A 137 -11.92 -14.12 -12.52
CA GLU A 137 -13.03 -14.85 -13.13
C GLU A 137 -13.62 -15.81 -12.11
N TRP A 138 -14.91 -15.75 -11.90
CA TRP A 138 -15.59 -16.59 -10.90
C TRP A 138 -17.02 -16.91 -11.32
N LYS A 139 -17.59 -17.96 -10.74
CA LYS A 139 -18.95 -18.41 -10.99
C LYS A 139 -19.79 -18.21 -9.74
N TYR A 140 -20.98 -17.63 -9.87
CA TYR A 140 -21.94 -17.58 -8.77
C TYR A 140 -22.89 -18.80 -8.75
N ASN A 141 -22.88 -19.62 -9.80
CA ASN A 141 -23.54 -20.91 -9.87
C ASN A 141 -22.58 -21.93 -10.49
N ALA A 142 -22.07 -22.83 -9.69
CA ALA A 142 -21.09 -23.83 -10.14
C ALA A 142 -21.63 -24.78 -11.22
N ASP A 143 -22.95 -24.99 -11.23
CA ASP A 143 -23.63 -25.94 -12.11
C ASP A 143 -23.96 -25.34 -13.48
N VAL A 144 -23.77 -24.04 -13.68
CA VAL A 144 -24.08 -23.33 -14.93
C VAL A 144 -22.79 -22.79 -15.55
N ALA A 145 -22.40 -23.34 -16.70
CA ALA A 145 -21.14 -23.02 -17.35
C ALA A 145 -21.02 -21.54 -17.77
N GLU A 146 -22.15 -20.95 -18.16
CA GLU A 146 -22.27 -19.57 -18.66
C GLU A 146 -22.25 -18.51 -17.55
N ASP A 147 -22.39 -18.90 -16.29
CA ASP A 147 -22.43 -17.97 -15.16
C ASP A 147 -21.01 -17.49 -14.72
N ILE A 148 -20.13 -17.27 -15.69
CA ILE A 148 -18.80 -16.71 -15.44
C ILE A 148 -18.90 -15.19 -15.40
N ILE A 149 -18.36 -14.61 -14.32
CA ILE A 149 -18.26 -13.15 -14.14
C ILE A 149 -16.81 -12.77 -13.97
N THR A 150 -16.36 -11.75 -14.72
CA THR A 150 -15.06 -11.11 -14.51
C THR A 150 -15.26 -9.88 -13.63
N THR A 151 -14.52 -9.80 -12.55
CA THR A 151 -14.58 -8.66 -11.60
C THR A 151 -13.18 -8.13 -11.32
N THR A 152 -12.98 -6.84 -11.57
CA THR A 152 -11.80 -6.10 -11.07
C THR A 152 -12.13 -5.55 -9.70
N VAL A 153 -11.34 -5.94 -8.69
CA VAL A 153 -11.63 -5.67 -7.28
C VAL A 153 -11.05 -4.32 -6.89
N THR A 154 -11.89 -3.31 -6.83
CA THR A 154 -11.53 -1.93 -6.40
C THR A 154 -12.27 -1.49 -5.14
N ASN A 155 -13.23 -2.28 -4.68
CA ASN A 155 -13.97 -2.10 -3.43
C ASN A 155 -14.40 -3.46 -2.90
N LEU A 156 -14.86 -3.51 -1.65
CA LEU A 156 -15.43 -4.70 -1.03
C LEU A 156 -16.77 -4.37 -0.38
N TRP A 157 -17.69 -5.33 -0.48
CA TRP A 157 -19.02 -5.25 0.08
C TRP A 157 -19.12 -6.13 1.32
N LEU A 158 -19.74 -5.61 2.38
CA LEU A 158 -19.91 -6.33 3.64
C LEU A 158 -21.21 -7.14 3.64
N HIS A 159 -21.10 -8.41 3.98
CA HIS A 159 -22.26 -9.29 4.07
C HIS A 159 -22.16 -10.20 5.28
N GLY A 160 -23.26 -10.32 6.03
CA GLY A 160 -23.32 -11.09 7.26
C GLY A 160 -24.30 -10.52 8.27
N ASN A 161 -24.02 -10.63 9.56
CA ASN A 161 -24.89 -10.06 10.59
C ASN A 161 -24.93 -8.53 10.56
N ILE A 162 -23.92 -7.89 9.98
CA ILE A 162 -23.87 -6.42 9.83
C ILE A 162 -25.05 -5.87 9.01
N ASN A 163 -25.59 -6.65 8.08
CA ASN A 163 -26.72 -6.28 7.24
C ASN A 163 -27.91 -7.25 7.39
N GLY A 164 -27.93 -8.06 8.46
CA GLY A 164 -28.97 -9.07 8.69
C GLY A 164 -29.09 -10.13 7.59
N TRP A 165 -27.97 -10.41 6.88
CA TRP A 165 -27.93 -11.34 5.74
C TRP A 165 -28.77 -10.88 4.52
N GLY A 166 -29.13 -9.59 4.50
CA GLY A 166 -29.85 -8.95 3.39
C GLY A 166 -28.92 -8.50 2.26
N THR A 167 -29.29 -7.40 1.62
CA THR A 167 -28.47 -6.80 0.57
C THR A 167 -27.11 -6.38 1.10
N PRO A 168 -25.98 -6.77 0.47
CA PRO A 168 -24.66 -6.35 0.89
C PRO A 168 -24.53 -4.84 0.98
N VAL A 169 -23.84 -4.34 2.02
CA VAL A 169 -23.57 -2.91 2.18
C VAL A 169 -22.19 -2.56 1.66
N ASP A 170 -22.07 -1.37 1.12
CA ASP A 170 -20.79 -0.84 0.67
C ASP A 170 -19.81 -0.77 1.85
N GLY A 171 -18.66 -1.43 1.71
CA GLY A 171 -17.61 -1.41 2.73
C GLY A 171 -16.72 -0.18 2.63
N SER A 172 -16.89 0.65 1.59
CA SER A 172 -16.08 1.85 1.33
C SER A 172 -14.57 1.57 1.38
N PHE A 173 -14.18 0.46 0.76
CA PHE A 173 -12.77 0.15 0.57
C PHE A 173 -12.23 0.87 -0.64
N THR A 174 -10.98 1.29 -0.57
CA THR A 174 -10.24 1.89 -1.68
C THR A 174 -8.90 1.21 -1.88
N PRO A 175 -8.45 1.02 -3.13
CA PRO A 175 -7.11 0.52 -3.40
C PRO A 175 -6.04 1.46 -2.86
N SER A 176 -5.00 0.90 -2.26
CA SER A 176 -3.82 1.68 -1.87
C SER A 176 -3.07 2.19 -3.11
N LEU A 177 -2.53 3.40 -2.98
CA LEU A 177 -1.67 3.97 -4.01
C LEU A 177 -0.33 3.22 -4.12
N ALA A 178 0.12 2.59 -3.04
CA ALA A 178 1.35 1.79 -3.03
C ALA A 178 1.18 0.44 -3.74
N ASP A 179 0.03 -0.25 -3.52
CA ASP A 179 -0.32 -1.50 -4.20
C ASP A 179 -1.85 -1.59 -4.34
N PRO A 180 -2.42 -1.54 -5.55
CA PRO A 180 -3.86 -1.58 -5.75
C PRO A 180 -4.53 -2.91 -5.36
N GLN A 181 -3.77 -3.95 -5.01
CA GLN A 181 -4.29 -5.18 -4.41
C GLN A 181 -4.35 -5.11 -2.87
N VAL A 182 -3.95 -3.99 -2.27
CA VAL A 182 -4.21 -3.68 -0.87
C VAL A 182 -5.43 -2.77 -0.81
N LEU A 183 -6.54 -3.30 -0.28
CA LEU A 183 -7.79 -2.56 -0.13
C LEU A 183 -7.91 -2.05 1.30
N VAL A 184 -8.21 -0.78 1.44
CA VAL A 184 -8.23 -0.08 2.72
C VAL A 184 -9.59 0.55 2.96
N HIS A 185 -10.23 0.18 4.07
CA HIS A 185 -11.33 0.91 4.67
C HIS A 185 -10.79 1.80 5.77
N LYS A 186 -11.10 3.10 5.72
CA LYS A 186 -10.80 4.04 6.80
C LYS A 186 -11.98 4.99 7.00
N GLY A 187 -12.54 5.01 8.20
CA GLY A 187 -13.67 5.90 8.49
C GLY A 187 -14.67 5.33 9.49
N THR A 188 -15.95 5.30 9.10
CA THR A 188 -17.01 4.78 9.94
C THR A 188 -16.71 3.34 10.37
N PRO A 189 -16.74 3.02 11.68
CA PRO A 189 -16.31 1.71 12.14
C PRO A 189 -17.08 0.55 11.52
N ILE A 190 -16.35 -0.41 10.94
CA ILE A 190 -16.91 -1.73 10.63
C ILE A 190 -16.97 -2.53 11.94
N SER A 191 -18.13 -3.06 12.26
CA SER A 191 -18.33 -3.88 13.46
C SER A 191 -19.41 -4.94 13.24
N GLY A 192 -19.17 -6.15 13.68
CA GLY A 192 -20.18 -7.21 13.66
C GLY A 192 -19.60 -8.61 13.66
N SER A 193 -20.49 -9.58 13.86
CA SER A 193 -20.16 -11.00 13.76
C SER A 193 -20.51 -11.57 12.39
N GLN A 194 -19.84 -12.65 12.03
CA GLN A 194 -20.10 -13.40 10.80
C GLN A 194 -20.06 -12.55 9.52
N ILE A 195 -19.05 -11.68 9.41
CA ILE A 195 -18.84 -10.83 8.23
C ILE A 195 -17.93 -11.54 7.23
N LYS A 196 -18.28 -11.47 5.96
CA LYS A 196 -17.43 -11.77 4.80
C LYS A 196 -17.38 -10.56 3.88
N PHE A 197 -16.28 -10.47 3.12
CA PHE A 197 -15.98 -9.36 2.22
C PHE A 197 -16.21 -9.80 0.79
N LEU A 198 -17.30 -9.37 0.16
CA LEU A 198 -17.67 -9.72 -1.19
C LEU A 198 -16.97 -8.80 -2.19
N ILE A 199 -16.58 -9.31 -3.35
CA ILE A 199 -15.95 -8.51 -4.42
C ILE A 199 -16.96 -7.78 -5.31
N ALA A 200 -18.24 -8.09 -5.17
CA ALA A 200 -19.32 -7.47 -5.94
C ALA A 200 -20.63 -7.46 -5.14
N ASN A 201 -21.55 -6.58 -5.51
CA ASN A 201 -22.93 -6.58 -5.02
C ASN A 201 -23.87 -6.97 -6.17
N ILE A 202 -24.19 -8.25 -6.27
CA ILE A 202 -25.10 -8.78 -7.29
C ILE A 202 -26.45 -9.07 -6.63
N SER A 203 -27.49 -8.41 -7.13
CA SER A 203 -28.84 -8.54 -6.59
C SER A 203 -29.30 -10.01 -6.51
N GLY A 204 -29.75 -10.42 -5.32
CA GLY A 204 -30.22 -11.79 -5.05
C GLY A 204 -29.10 -12.87 -5.04
N LYS A 205 -27.84 -12.51 -5.17
CA LYS A 205 -26.70 -13.44 -5.30
C LYS A 205 -25.64 -13.32 -4.18
N ALA A 206 -25.91 -12.56 -3.11
CA ALA A 206 -24.94 -12.28 -2.08
C ALA A 206 -24.26 -13.54 -1.49
N ASN A 207 -25.00 -14.62 -1.29
CA ASN A 207 -24.46 -15.86 -0.75
C ASN A 207 -23.54 -16.63 -1.70
N ASN A 208 -23.68 -16.40 -3.01
CA ASN A 208 -22.90 -17.07 -4.03
C ASN A 208 -21.81 -16.17 -4.64
N THR A 209 -21.79 -14.90 -4.27
CA THR A 209 -20.73 -13.97 -4.71
C THR A 209 -19.40 -14.36 -4.11
N TYR A 210 -18.36 -14.30 -4.95
CA TYR A 210 -16.98 -14.50 -4.50
C TYR A 210 -16.67 -13.59 -3.30
N CYS A 211 -16.11 -14.14 -2.26
CA CYS A 211 -15.81 -13.41 -1.04
C CYS A 211 -14.43 -13.77 -0.49
N PHE A 212 -13.87 -12.84 0.27
CA PHE A 212 -12.73 -13.09 1.14
C PHE A 212 -13.22 -13.35 2.56
N SER A 213 -12.72 -14.42 3.17
CA SER A 213 -13.09 -14.87 4.51
C SER A 213 -11.91 -15.63 5.14
N PRO A 214 -12.01 -16.10 6.40
CA PRO A 214 -10.93 -16.88 7.01
C PRO A 214 -10.52 -18.06 6.15
N ALA A 215 -9.20 -18.31 6.07
CA ALA A 215 -8.70 -19.52 5.43
C ALA A 215 -9.26 -20.77 6.10
N LEU A 216 -9.65 -21.76 5.31
CA LEU A 216 -10.12 -23.05 5.83
C LEU A 216 -9.03 -23.73 6.64
N LEU A 217 -9.41 -24.41 7.73
CA LEU A 217 -8.52 -25.24 8.50
C LEU A 217 -8.83 -26.72 8.19
N ASN A 218 -7.90 -27.42 7.58
CA ASN A 218 -8.07 -28.81 7.13
C ASN A 218 -9.35 -29.00 6.27
N GLY A 219 -9.63 -28.05 5.37
CA GLY A 219 -10.82 -28.05 4.54
C GLY A 219 -12.13 -27.65 5.24
N LEU A 220 -12.08 -27.30 6.52
CA LEU A 220 -13.26 -26.96 7.30
C LEU A 220 -13.45 -25.45 7.40
N ARG A 221 -14.71 -25.02 7.30
CA ARG A 221 -15.12 -23.63 7.52
C ARG A 221 -14.67 -23.09 8.88
N GLN A 222 -14.35 -21.80 8.91
CA GLN A 222 -13.86 -21.13 10.09
C GLN A 222 -14.69 -19.91 10.43
N GLN A 223 -14.84 -19.66 11.73
CA GLN A 223 -15.26 -18.38 12.26
C GLN A 223 -14.13 -17.83 13.12
N LYS A 224 -13.56 -16.70 12.73
CA LYS A 224 -12.41 -16.10 13.43
C LYS A 224 -12.71 -14.68 13.86
N THR A 225 -12.30 -14.34 15.06
CA THR A 225 -12.36 -12.95 15.55
C THR A 225 -11.05 -12.23 15.19
N LEU A 226 -11.16 -11.08 14.54
CA LEU A 226 -10.00 -10.21 14.31
C LEU A 226 -9.55 -9.60 15.64
N THR A 227 -8.24 -9.53 15.82
CA THR A 227 -7.59 -8.84 16.93
C THR A 227 -6.87 -7.62 16.38
N TYR A 228 -6.99 -6.47 17.03
CA TYR A 228 -6.38 -5.23 16.59
C TYR A 228 -4.86 -5.39 16.39
N GLY A 229 -4.37 -4.95 15.23
CA GLY A 229 -2.97 -5.00 14.84
C GLY A 229 -2.45 -6.40 14.52
N VAL A 230 -3.28 -7.44 14.61
CA VAL A 230 -2.86 -8.83 14.33
C VAL A 230 -3.33 -9.25 12.94
N SER A 231 -2.37 -9.55 12.06
CA SER A 231 -2.64 -10.04 10.73
C SER A 231 -3.19 -11.48 10.76
N GLN A 232 -4.25 -11.73 10.00
CA GLN A 232 -4.84 -13.07 9.83
C GLN A 232 -4.91 -13.45 8.36
N ALA A 233 -4.74 -14.75 8.07
CA ALA A 233 -4.84 -15.27 6.72
C ALA A 233 -6.28 -15.25 6.21
N ILE A 234 -6.44 -14.85 4.94
CA ILE A 234 -7.68 -14.92 4.20
C ILE A 234 -7.55 -15.87 3.01
N THR A 235 -8.68 -16.35 2.53
CA THR A 235 -8.79 -17.02 1.24
C THR A 235 -10.04 -16.54 0.53
N GLY A 236 -10.09 -16.74 -0.77
CA GLY A 236 -11.21 -16.34 -1.60
C GLY A 236 -11.95 -17.53 -2.19
N GLY A 237 -13.25 -17.38 -2.41
CA GLY A 237 -14.08 -18.35 -3.06
C GLY A 237 -15.53 -17.92 -3.18
N ALA A 238 -16.27 -18.54 -4.13
CA ALA A 238 -17.69 -18.30 -4.34
C ALA A 238 -18.57 -19.40 -3.76
N ASP A 239 -18.05 -20.61 -3.66
CA ASP A 239 -18.79 -21.82 -3.33
C ASP A 239 -18.20 -22.62 -2.16
N GLY A 240 -18.96 -23.65 -1.76
CA GLY A 240 -18.52 -24.64 -0.79
C GLY A 240 -18.30 -24.08 0.60
N GLU A 241 -17.31 -24.60 1.27
CA GLU A 241 -17.01 -24.25 2.66
C GLU A 241 -16.49 -22.82 2.81
N GLN A 242 -15.89 -22.26 1.76
CA GLN A 242 -15.36 -20.90 1.79
C GLN A 242 -16.43 -19.84 2.05
N ARG A 243 -17.58 -19.92 1.38
CA ARG A 243 -18.68 -18.98 1.56
C ARG A 243 -19.31 -19.02 2.95
N ASN A 244 -19.10 -20.10 3.70
CA ASN A 244 -19.60 -20.32 5.04
C ASN A 244 -18.55 -20.03 6.13
N SER A 245 -17.39 -19.45 5.77
CA SER A 245 -16.39 -18.94 6.71
C SER A 245 -16.58 -17.45 6.93
N TYR A 246 -16.38 -16.97 8.15
CA TYR A 246 -16.72 -15.61 8.58
C TYR A 246 -15.70 -15.02 9.53
N PHE A 247 -15.56 -13.69 9.49
CA PHE A 247 -14.88 -12.92 10.53
C PHE A 247 -15.87 -12.31 11.51
N ASN A 248 -15.50 -12.31 12.79
CA ASN A 248 -16.05 -11.36 13.74
C ASN A 248 -15.11 -10.16 13.74
N VAL A 249 -15.62 -9.01 13.33
CA VAL A 249 -14.85 -7.77 13.21
C VAL A 249 -15.16 -6.90 14.44
N PRO A 250 -14.17 -6.62 15.32
CA PRO A 250 -14.35 -5.66 16.39
C PRO A 250 -14.57 -4.27 15.80
N SER A 251 -15.11 -3.32 16.55
CA SER A 251 -15.35 -1.95 16.05
C SER A 251 -14.06 -1.30 15.55
N SER A 252 -13.86 -1.33 14.25
CA SER A 252 -12.59 -0.99 13.59
C SER A 252 -12.77 0.18 12.64
N THR A 253 -12.02 1.27 12.85
CA THR A 253 -12.01 2.45 11.98
C THR A 253 -11.06 2.28 10.78
N LEU A 254 -10.12 1.36 10.88
CA LEU A 254 -9.22 0.99 9.79
C LEU A 254 -9.22 -0.53 9.63
N VAL A 255 -9.55 -1.00 8.42
CA VAL A 255 -9.47 -2.41 8.03
C VAL A 255 -8.71 -2.51 6.72
N VAL A 256 -7.66 -3.33 6.70
CA VAL A 256 -6.78 -3.51 5.55
C VAL A 256 -6.87 -4.95 5.08
N LEU A 257 -7.25 -5.16 3.82
CA LEU A 257 -7.18 -6.45 3.14
C LEU A 257 -6.04 -6.41 2.10
N ASP A 258 -4.99 -7.13 2.37
CA ASP A 258 -3.89 -7.36 1.44
C ASP A 258 -4.22 -8.62 0.63
N LEU A 259 -4.77 -8.43 -0.56
CA LEU A 259 -5.20 -9.53 -1.44
C LEU A 259 -4.00 -10.23 -2.06
N ARG A 260 -2.88 -9.54 -2.28
CA ARG A 260 -1.64 -10.08 -2.80
C ARG A 260 -1.02 -11.08 -1.82
N ASN A 261 -0.90 -10.70 -0.55
CA ASN A 261 -0.33 -11.54 0.50
C ASN A 261 -1.38 -12.37 1.26
N LYS A 262 -2.66 -12.26 0.85
CA LYS A 262 -3.81 -12.99 1.44
C LYS A 262 -3.92 -12.79 2.95
N LYS A 263 -3.96 -11.55 3.37
CA LYS A 263 -4.02 -11.15 4.78
C LYS A 263 -5.09 -10.10 5.03
N ILE A 264 -5.61 -10.11 6.24
CA ILE A 264 -6.48 -9.04 6.78
C ILE A 264 -5.95 -8.58 8.13
N VAL A 265 -6.03 -7.29 8.36
CA VAL A 265 -5.71 -6.66 9.64
C VAL A 265 -6.76 -5.59 9.95
N ALA A 266 -7.12 -5.44 11.22
CA ALA A 266 -8.04 -4.43 11.69
C ALA A 266 -7.39 -3.60 12.81
N TYR A 267 -7.75 -2.31 12.86
CA TYR A 267 -7.29 -1.37 13.88
C TYR A 267 -8.48 -0.62 14.47
N LYS A 268 -8.29 -0.11 15.69
CA LYS A 268 -9.32 0.60 16.44
C LYS A 268 -9.65 1.96 15.84
#